data_7489a58856a50a32ccbc0ed8aa54f479
#
_entry.id   7489a58856a50a32ccbc0ed8aa54f479
#
_cell.length_a   1.000
_cell.length_b   1.000
_cell.length_c   1.000
_cell.angle_alpha   90.00
_cell.angle_beta   90.00
_cell.angle_gamma   90.00
#
_symmetry.space_group_name_H-M   'P 1'
#
loop_
_entity.id
_entity.type
_entity.pdbx_description
1 polymer ?
#
loop_
_entity_poly.entity_id
_entity_poly.type
_entity_poly.pdbx_seq_one_letter_code
_entity_poly.pdbx_strand_id
1 'polypeptide(L)'
;MPKIVTPLTLAKIKTARPKDKIYKMPDGGGLALWILPSGKKSWRLQYKRPDDGKADTLTLGLFPKFGLADARQWRDEMLAKIAAGRNPKAVSDDVAAEFRFENCVVRWYERWAKSGGKMGDGKNERYALAVLAALEENIIPDFKGRDIRTIETREIVFSLRKMETRGVLEYLRRVKGSLNLMFDYFVADGTIKINPVSVIGKQVFQRPKERHFESLRHDELPLLIEKLETADGIGERARLLIYWQLLSMTRPAEAAGTMLKEIDLKKGVWEIPLERMKTQPHIVPLSSALVQIYNEAIKLNINGIYLFEGSGFKKPLHQETARLKLRQKMKLDTTAHGLRSLARTYLREKYKIRRDVGELLLSHGIADKTERAYDRSELLEERREALELFGRDVMALREKFRRKNGVGEF
;
A
#
# COMPACT_ATOMS: atom_id res chain seq x y z
N MET A 1 29.39 36.32 46.01
CA MET A 1 28.45 37.38 45.64
C MET A 1 28.12 37.26 44.16
N PRO A 2 26.87 37.32 43.75
CA PRO A 2 26.53 37.31 42.31
C PRO A 2 27.06 38.56 41.64
N LYS A 3 27.81 38.42 40.53
CA LYS A 3 28.31 39.56 39.74
C LYS A 3 27.11 40.37 39.25
N ILE A 4 27.05 41.67 39.66
CA ILE A 4 26.06 42.61 39.12
C ILE A 4 26.35 42.81 37.62
N VAL A 5 25.43 42.38 36.77
CA VAL A 5 25.55 42.54 35.32
C VAL A 5 24.96 43.88 34.93
N THR A 6 25.76 44.77 34.35
CA THR A 6 25.27 46.01 33.77
C THR A 6 24.52 45.73 32.47
N PRO A 7 23.23 46.09 32.37
CA PRO A 7 22.45 45.87 31.16
C PRO A 7 23.09 46.48 29.89
N LEU A 8 22.87 45.80 28.75
CA LEU A 8 23.37 46.27 27.46
C LEU A 8 22.58 47.51 26.98
N THR A 9 23.28 48.35 26.23
CA THR A 9 22.64 49.42 25.48
C THR A 9 22.75 49.20 23.97
N LEU A 10 21.84 49.78 23.19
CA LEU A 10 21.88 49.64 21.73
C LEU A 10 23.21 50.12 21.14
N ALA A 11 23.83 51.16 21.73
CA ALA A 11 25.13 51.63 21.32
C ALA A 11 26.21 50.55 21.48
N LYS A 12 26.28 49.89 22.65
CA LYS A 12 27.23 48.80 22.91
C LYS A 12 27.00 47.62 21.97
N ILE A 13 25.76 47.29 21.66
CA ILE A 13 25.39 46.20 20.73
C ILE A 13 25.84 46.53 19.29
N LYS A 14 25.62 47.75 18.83
CA LYS A 14 25.99 48.15 17.47
C LYS A 14 27.52 48.18 17.29
N THR A 15 28.26 48.70 18.28
CA THR A 15 29.74 48.87 18.24
C THR A 15 30.50 47.53 18.51
N ALA A 16 29.84 46.48 18.98
CA ALA A 16 30.49 45.20 19.24
C ALA A 16 31.07 44.63 17.93
N ARG A 17 32.41 44.36 17.94
CA ARG A 17 33.15 43.82 16.79
C ARG A 17 33.39 42.30 17.02
N PRO A 18 33.43 41.49 15.96
CA PRO A 18 33.82 40.10 16.07
C PRO A 18 35.26 39.94 16.57
N LYS A 19 35.54 38.81 17.21
CA LYS A 19 36.87 38.35 17.62
C LYS A 19 37.10 36.95 17.06
N ASP A 20 38.34 36.47 17.16
CA ASP A 20 38.69 35.12 16.66
C ASP A 20 37.90 34.01 17.33
N LYS A 21 37.45 34.23 18.56
CA LYS A 21 36.60 33.28 19.30
C LYS A 21 35.23 33.91 19.64
N ILE A 22 34.21 33.06 19.74
CA ILE A 22 32.90 33.48 20.21
C ILE A 22 33.00 34.08 21.61
N TYR A 23 32.43 35.24 21.82
CA TYR A 23 32.30 35.82 23.14
C TYR A 23 30.86 36.30 23.45
N LYS A 24 30.61 36.47 24.74
CA LYS A 24 29.26 36.79 25.27
C LYS A 24 29.25 38.19 25.86
N MET A 25 28.20 38.92 25.56
CA MET A 25 27.92 40.21 26.21
C MET A 25 26.62 40.00 27.05
N PRO A 26 26.71 39.87 28.38
CA PRO A 26 25.56 39.60 29.23
C PRO A 26 24.67 40.82 29.36
N ASP A 27 23.33 40.59 29.43
CA ASP A 27 22.31 41.63 29.62
C ASP A 27 21.59 41.48 30.98
N GLY A 28 21.80 40.37 31.68
CA GLY A 28 21.11 40.04 32.95
C GLY A 28 20.04 38.97 32.81
N GLY A 29 19.68 38.30 33.92
CA GLY A 29 18.67 37.23 33.92
C GLY A 29 19.03 36.05 33.03
N GLY A 30 20.32 35.76 32.79
CA GLY A 30 20.77 34.69 31.90
C GLY A 30 20.76 35.06 30.39
N LEU A 31 20.24 36.21 30.02
CA LEU A 31 20.26 36.72 28.65
C LEU A 31 21.62 37.25 28.28
N ALA A 32 22.15 36.89 27.14
CA ALA A 32 23.39 37.42 26.57
C ALA A 32 23.34 37.51 25.05
N LEU A 33 23.99 38.53 24.50
CA LEU A 33 24.28 38.63 23.08
C LEU A 33 25.59 37.88 22.78
N TRP A 34 25.55 36.87 21.95
CA TRP A 34 26.71 36.10 21.52
C TRP A 34 27.24 36.65 20.21
N ILE A 35 28.48 37.07 20.20
CA ILE A 35 29.15 37.59 19.01
C ILE A 35 29.99 36.44 18.42
N LEU A 36 29.65 36.07 17.19
CA LEU A 36 30.34 35.01 16.45
C LEU A 36 31.53 35.59 15.68
N PRO A 37 32.56 34.79 15.36
CA PRO A 37 33.68 35.21 14.51
C PRO A 37 33.25 35.73 13.15
N SER A 38 32.15 35.24 12.62
CA SER A 38 31.52 35.69 11.36
C SER A 38 30.86 37.09 11.42
N GLY A 39 30.93 37.76 12.59
CA GLY A 39 30.27 39.04 12.82
C GLY A 39 28.77 38.94 13.14
N LYS A 40 28.16 37.77 13.04
CA LYS A 40 26.73 37.56 13.40
C LYS A 40 26.56 37.70 14.92
N LYS A 41 25.48 38.35 15.34
CA LYS A 41 25.15 38.62 16.74
C LYS A 41 23.86 37.84 17.07
N SER A 42 23.90 36.91 18.04
CA SER A 42 22.80 36.01 18.36
C SER A 42 22.35 36.18 19.82
N TRP A 43 21.06 36.44 20.03
CA TRP A 43 20.47 36.47 21.36
C TRP A 43 20.28 35.06 21.90
N ARG A 44 20.81 34.82 23.13
CA ARG A 44 20.70 33.52 23.79
C ARG A 44 20.44 33.70 25.30
N LEU A 45 19.60 32.81 25.83
CA LEU A 45 19.26 32.72 27.26
C LEU A 45 19.87 31.46 27.83
N GLN A 46 20.75 31.59 28.83
CA GLN A 46 21.27 30.48 29.61
C GLN A 46 20.40 30.28 30.86
N TYR A 47 19.99 29.07 31.11
CA TYR A 47 19.09 28.73 32.23
C TYR A 47 19.42 27.35 32.78
N LYS A 48 18.88 27.02 33.97
CA LYS A 48 18.84 25.66 34.50
C LYS A 48 17.51 25.04 34.19
N ARG A 49 17.52 23.85 33.64
CA ARG A 49 16.29 23.11 33.35
C ARG A 49 15.55 22.78 34.67
N PRO A 50 14.23 22.98 34.74
CA PRO A 50 13.46 22.66 35.95
C PRO A 50 13.38 21.17 36.28
N ASP A 51 13.46 20.32 35.24
CA ASP A 51 13.30 18.87 35.33
C ASP A 51 14.53 18.14 35.90
N ASP A 52 15.76 18.52 35.53
CA ASP A 52 16.99 17.83 35.93
C ASP A 52 18.08 18.77 36.48
N GLY A 53 17.82 20.06 36.58
CA GLY A 53 18.73 21.07 37.09
C GLY A 53 19.95 21.36 36.22
N LYS A 54 20.11 20.72 35.07
CA LYS A 54 21.25 20.92 34.19
C LYS A 54 21.19 22.25 33.44
N ALA A 55 22.35 22.83 33.20
CA ALA A 55 22.44 24.06 32.43
C ALA A 55 22.11 23.82 30.95
N ASP A 56 21.31 24.70 30.38
CA ASP A 56 20.93 24.67 28.97
C ASP A 56 20.86 26.08 28.36
N THR A 57 20.72 26.20 27.05
CA THR A 57 20.73 27.49 26.34
C THR A 57 19.63 27.54 25.29
N LEU A 58 18.75 28.56 25.36
CA LEU A 58 17.77 28.90 24.34
C LEU A 58 18.36 29.92 23.38
N THR A 59 17.93 29.89 22.13
CA THR A 59 18.30 30.88 21.10
C THR A 59 17.04 31.55 20.55
N LEU A 60 16.95 32.89 20.68
CA LEU A 60 15.88 33.67 20.08
C LEU A 60 16.11 33.88 18.59
N GLY A 61 17.32 34.29 18.23
CA GLY A 61 17.66 34.60 16.85
C GLY A 61 18.76 35.69 16.73
N LEU A 62 18.86 36.25 15.55
CA LEU A 62 19.92 37.21 15.23
C LEU A 62 19.48 38.68 15.40
N PHE A 63 20.39 39.51 15.97
CA PHE A 63 20.29 40.94 15.83
C PHE A 63 20.75 41.34 14.41
N PRO A 64 20.13 42.33 13.72
CA PRO A 64 19.07 43.25 14.21
C PRO A 64 17.63 42.73 14.03
N LYS A 65 17.42 41.54 13.51
CA LYS A 65 16.04 41.01 13.30
C LYS A 65 15.24 41.01 14.61
N PHE A 66 15.88 40.68 15.72
CA PHE A 66 15.35 40.81 17.07
C PHE A 66 16.15 41.88 17.81
N GLY A 67 15.48 42.96 18.18
CA GLY A 67 16.06 44.07 18.93
C GLY A 67 16.31 43.75 20.40
N LEU A 68 16.88 44.72 21.14
CA LEU A 68 17.15 44.59 22.57
C LEU A 68 15.84 44.47 23.37
N ALA A 69 14.82 45.20 23.01
CA ALA A 69 13.51 45.13 23.68
C ALA A 69 12.86 43.75 23.49
N ASP A 70 12.85 43.25 22.25
CA ASP A 70 12.31 41.93 21.93
C ASP A 70 13.04 40.82 22.70
N ALA A 71 14.37 40.92 22.81
CA ALA A 71 15.17 39.93 23.52
C ALA A 71 14.90 39.92 25.03
N ARG A 72 14.63 41.10 25.64
CA ARG A 72 14.27 41.20 27.06
C ARG A 72 12.86 40.68 27.31
N GLN A 73 11.90 41.06 26.48
CA GLN A 73 10.55 40.54 26.59
C GLN A 73 10.55 38.99 26.47
N TRP A 74 11.22 38.46 25.45
CA TRP A 74 11.36 37.01 25.28
C TRP A 74 12.04 36.33 26.50
N ARG A 75 13.11 36.93 27.06
CA ARG A 75 13.74 36.44 28.31
C ARG A 75 12.74 36.33 29.42
N ASP A 76 11.92 37.37 29.65
CA ASP A 76 11.00 37.43 30.76
C ASP A 76 9.87 36.40 30.59
N GLU A 77 9.38 36.19 29.37
CA GLU A 77 8.44 35.12 29.03
C GLU A 77 9.03 33.71 29.32
N MET A 78 10.30 33.48 28.94
CA MET A 78 10.96 32.20 29.18
C MET A 78 11.24 31.97 30.68
N LEU A 79 11.66 33.00 31.41
CA LEU A 79 11.87 32.91 32.87
C LEU A 79 10.58 32.65 33.61
N ALA A 80 9.46 33.23 33.18
CA ALA A 80 8.14 32.94 33.75
C ALA A 80 7.75 31.46 33.58
N LYS A 81 8.03 30.87 32.42
CA LYS A 81 7.82 29.42 32.19
C LYS A 81 8.68 28.57 33.11
N ILE A 82 9.97 28.92 33.25
CA ILE A 82 10.94 28.23 34.10
C ILE A 82 10.50 28.31 35.57
N ALA A 83 10.07 29.50 36.06
CA ALA A 83 9.58 29.70 37.40
C ALA A 83 8.29 28.89 37.69
N ALA A 84 7.47 28.63 36.67
CA ALA A 84 6.31 27.76 36.75
C ALA A 84 6.68 26.25 36.65
N GLY A 85 7.96 25.88 36.74
CA GLY A 85 8.42 24.49 36.65
C GLY A 85 8.39 23.90 35.24
N ARG A 86 8.16 24.73 34.23
CA ARG A 86 8.07 24.27 32.82
C ARG A 86 9.41 24.50 32.10
N ASN A 87 9.96 23.45 31.52
CA ASN A 87 11.15 23.58 30.69
C ASN A 87 10.76 24.28 29.37
N PRO A 88 11.34 25.46 29.03
CA PRO A 88 10.97 26.18 27.80
C PRO A 88 11.35 25.46 26.51
N LYS A 89 12.25 24.47 26.58
CA LYS A 89 12.57 23.57 25.46
C LYS A 89 11.66 22.35 25.44
N ALA A 90 11.13 21.95 26.58
CA ALA A 90 10.10 20.95 26.59
C ALA A 90 8.87 21.59 25.93
N VAL A 91 8.56 21.17 24.74
CA VAL A 91 7.23 21.34 24.16
C VAL A 91 6.29 20.78 25.25
N SER A 92 5.25 21.52 25.63
CA SER A 92 4.30 21.05 26.67
C SER A 92 3.84 19.66 26.26
N ASP A 93 4.28 18.63 26.98
CA ASP A 93 4.21 17.24 26.54
C ASP A 93 2.76 16.77 26.29
N ASP A 94 1.78 17.39 26.94
CA ASP A 94 0.38 16.93 26.84
C ASP A 94 -0.37 17.46 25.62
N VAL A 95 -0.17 18.71 25.20
CA VAL A 95 -0.84 19.27 24.01
C VAL A 95 -0.04 18.98 22.74
N ALA A 96 1.30 18.84 22.86
CA ALA A 96 2.14 18.54 21.71
C ALA A 96 2.11 17.06 21.31
N ALA A 97 1.86 16.14 22.23
CA ALA A 97 1.86 14.70 21.94
C ALA A 97 0.81 14.32 20.88
N GLU A 98 -0.37 14.91 20.93
CA GLU A 98 -1.44 14.62 19.97
C GLU A 98 -1.13 15.11 18.54
N PHE A 99 -0.24 16.10 18.39
CA PHE A 99 0.16 16.63 17.10
C PHE A 99 1.51 16.10 16.61
N ARG A 100 2.19 15.23 17.38
CA ARG A 100 3.40 14.58 16.92
C ARG A 100 3.09 13.67 15.75
N PHE A 101 3.90 13.75 14.72
CA PHE A 101 3.66 13.06 13.45
C PHE A 101 3.41 11.56 13.63
N GLU A 102 4.23 10.87 14.42
CA GLU A 102 4.08 9.44 14.70
C GLU A 102 2.73 9.11 15.37
N ASN A 103 2.28 9.95 16.31
CA ASN A 103 0.99 9.76 17.00
C ASN A 103 -0.19 10.05 16.04
N CYS A 104 -0.02 11.03 15.16
CA CYS A 104 -0.97 11.31 14.09
C CYS A 104 -1.09 10.13 13.11
N VAL A 105 0.02 9.50 12.74
CA VAL A 105 0.00 8.28 11.89
C VAL A 105 -0.83 7.18 12.55
N VAL A 106 -0.59 6.89 13.85
CA VAL A 106 -1.32 5.86 14.61
C VAL A 106 -2.81 6.22 14.70
N ARG A 107 -3.16 7.46 15.08
CA ARG A 107 -4.55 7.92 15.19
C ARG A 107 -5.31 7.80 13.87
N TRP A 108 -4.70 8.21 12.77
CA TRP A 108 -5.28 8.04 11.45
C TRP A 108 -5.43 6.56 11.08
N TYR A 109 -4.37 5.76 11.30
CA TYR A 109 -4.37 4.34 10.97
C TYR A 109 -5.50 3.57 11.66
N GLU A 110 -5.67 3.75 12.96
CA GLU A 110 -6.70 3.07 13.74
C GLU A 110 -8.11 3.33 13.19
N ARG A 111 -8.38 4.57 12.80
CA ARG A 111 -9.66 4.94 12.19
C ARG A 111 -9.78 4.44 10.75
N TRP A 112 -8.74 4.66 9.96
CA TRP A 112 -8.74 4.27 8.56
C TRP A 112 -8.81 2.75 8.37
N ALA A 113 -8.11 1.97 9.18
CA ALA A 113 -8.14 0.51 9.14
C ALA A 113 -9.53 -0.05 9.43
N LYS A 114 -10.28 0.58 10.34
CA LYS A 114 -11.67 0.21 10.67
C LYS A 114 -12.70 0.74 9.68
N SER A 115 -12.33 1.68 8.80
CA SER A 115 -13.24 2.30 7.84
C SER A 115 -13.28 1.55 6.52
N GLY A 116 -14.46 1.44 5.92
CA GLY A 116 -14.66 0.80 4.61
C GLY A 116 -14.69 -0.72 4.72
N GLY A 117 -14.08 -1.42 3.78
CA GLY A 117 -14.30 -2.85 3.60
C GLY A 117 -15.56 -3.13 2.78
N LYS A 118 -15.72 -4.35 2.29
CA LYS A 118 -16.84 -4.72 1.43
C LYS A 118 -18.18 -4.77 2.18
N MET A 119 -18.13 -5.10 3.45
CA MET A 119 -19.29 -5.27 4.32
C MET A 119 -19.31 -4.24 5.46
N GLY A 120 -18.48 -3.19 5.37
CA GLY A 120 -18.33 -2.21 6.46
C GLY A 120 -17.46 -2.71 7.63
N ASP A 121 -16.79 -3.84 7.46
CA ASP A 121 -15.96 -4.53 8.45
C ASP A 121 -14.51 -4.02 8.56
N GLY A 122 -14.18 -2.96 7.83
CA GLY A 122 -12.85 -2.38 7.80
C GLY A 122 -12.00 -2.85 6.62
N LYS A 123 -10.72 -2.47 6.63
CA LYS A 123 -9.75 -2.88 5.63
C LYS A 123 -9.28 -4.32 5.90
N ASN A 124 -8.83 -5.00 4.85
CA ASN A 124 -8.12 -6.25 5.04
C ASN A 124 -6.91 -6.04 5.97
N GLU A 125 -6.84 -6.79 7.07
CA GLU A 125 -5.84 -6.62 8.14
C GLU A 125 -4.40 -6.63 7.61
N ARG A 126 -4.07 -7.61 6.76
CA ARG A 126 -2.73 -7.71 6.16
C ARG A 126 -2.37 -6.48 5.32
N TYR A 127 -3.34 -5.94 4.60
CA TYR A 127 -3.15 -4.71 3.82
C TYR A 127 -2.98 -3.50 4.72
N ALA A 128 -3.78 -3.38 5.77
CA ALA A 128 -3.70 -2.27 6.72
C ALA A 128 -2.35 -2.28 7.45
N LEU A 129 -1.90 -3.42 7.95
CA LEU A 129 -0.57 -3.56 8.57
C LEU A 129 0.56 -3.21 7.59
N ALA A 130 0.46 -3.61 6.33
CA ALA A 130 1.47 -3.26 5.33
C ALA A 130 1.53 -1.75 5.06
N VAL A 131 0.41 -1.03 5.13
CA VAL A 131 0.38 0.44 5.01
C VAL A 131 1.05 1.09 6.22
N LEU A 132 0.76 0.63 7.44
CA LEU A 132 1.40 1.15 8.65
C LEU A 132 2.91 0.93 8.60
N ALA A 133 3.35 -0.30 8.38
CA ALA A 133 4.78 -0.64 8.26
C ALA A 133 5.51 0.21 7.20
N ALA A 134 4.83 0.49 6.08
CA ALA A 134 5.40 1.34 5.03
C ALA A 134 5.65 2.77 5.50
N LEU A 135 4.76 3.35 6.31
CA LEU A 135 4.93 4.68 6.88
C LEU A 135 5.98 4.68 8.00
N GLU A 136 5.99 3.65 8.85
CA GLU A 136 6.97 3.48 9.92
C GLU A 136 8.40 3.36 9.40
N GLU A 137 8.59 2.59 8.35
CA GLU A 137 9.92 2.36 7.75
C GLU A 137 10.43 3.57 6.98
N ASN A 138 9.57 4.25 6.22
CA ASN A 138 10.05 5.19 5.21
C ASN A 138 9.78 6.66 5.53
N ILE A 139 8.83 6.97 6.43
CA ILE A 139 8.37 8.35 6.65
C ILE A 139 8.54 8.78 8.10
N ILE A 140 8.10 7.99 9.07
CA ILE A 140 8.19 8.35 10.49
C ILE A 140 9.62 8.74 10.90
N PRO A 141 10.70 8.05 10.46
CA PRO A 141 12.06 8.42 10.87
C PRO A 141 12.44 9.87 10.54
N ASP A 142 11.91 10.43 9.45
CA ASP A 142 12.21 11.79 9.03
C ASP A 142 11.40 12.86 9.77
N PHE A 143 10.24 12.49 10.32
CA PHE A 143 9.31 13.42 10.95
C PHE A 143 9.02 13.12 12.42
N LYS A 144 9.71 12.16 13.02
CA LYS A 144 9.52 11.77 14.42
C LYS A 144 9.67 12.97 15.37
N GLY A 145 8.69 13.16 16.25
CA GLY A 145 8.65 14.28 17.19
C GLY A 145 8.26 15.63 16.57
N ARG A 146 8.03 15.70 15.26
CA ARG A 146 7.60 16.92 14.56
C ARG A 146 6.11 17.14 14.71
N ASP A 147 5.72 18.38 14.82
CA ASP A 147 4.31 18.79 14.77
C ASP A 147 3.79 18.66 13.32
N ILE A 148 2.73 17.86 13.12
CA ILE A 148 2.13 17.63 11.80
C ILE A 148 1.71 18.95 11.11
N ARG A 149 1.34 19.95 11.88
CA ARG A 149 0.90 21.27 11.39
C ARG A 149 2.02 22.10 10.77
N THR A 150 3.28 21.74 11.04
CA THR A 150 4.48 22.46 10.56
C THR A 150 5.20 21.78 9.41
N ILE A 151 4.71 20.61 8.98
CA ILE A 151 5.35 19.84 7.91
C ILE A 151 5.01 20.46 6.55
N GLU A 152 6.05 20.79 5.79
CA GLU A 152 5.94 21.42 4.49
C GLU A 152 6.08 20.40 3.34
N THR A 153 5.47 20.73 2.20
CA THR A 153 5.53 19.91 0.96
C THR A 153 6.96 19.54 0.58
N ARG A 154 7.92 20.48 0.66
CA ARG A 154 9.33 20.24 0.29
C ARG A 154 9.99 19.16 1.16
N GLU A 155 9.61 19.09 2.43
CA GLU A 155 10.18 18.11 3.36
C GLU A 155 9.66 16.69 3.03
N ILE A 156 8.36 16.58 2.69
CA ILE A 156 7.76 15.33 2.22
C ILE A 156 8.39 14.88 0.90
N VAL A 157 8.58 15.80 -0.05
CA VAL A 157 9.27 15.49 -1.30
C VAL A 157 10.68 14.98 -1.04
N PHE A 158 11.42 15.61 -0.13
CA PHE A 158 12.78 15.17 0.24
C PHE A 158 12.77 13.75 0.85
N SER A 159 11.85 13.45 1.74
CA SER A 159 11.69 12.11 2.32
C SER A 159 11.37 11.06 1.25
N LEU A 160 10.40 11.33 0.38
CA LEU A 160 10.02 10.42 -0.70
C LEU A 160 11.13 10.22 -1.76
N ARG A 161 11.99 11.22 -1.99
CA ARG A 161 13.16 11.07 -2.88
C ARG A 161 14.16 10.03 -2.42
N LYS A 162 14.25 9.74 -1.14
CA LYS A 162 15.07 8.63 -0.62
C LYS A 162 14.56 7.28 -1.16
N MET A 163 13.25 7.13 -1.32
CA MET A 163 12.65 5.95 -1.93
C MET A 163 12.88 5.92 -3.45
N GLU A 164 12.81 7.08 -4.10
CA GLU A 164 13.12 7.21 -5.53
C GLU A 164 14.56 6.78 -5.83
N THR A 165 15.54 7.23 -5.03
CA THR A 165 16.95 6.85 -5.16
C THR A 165 17.17 5.34 -5.00
N ARG A 166 16.37 4.68 -4.15
CA ARG A 166 16.37 3.21 -4.02
C ARG A 166 15.71 2.48 -5.20
N GLY A 167 15.10 3.20 -6.14
CA GLY A 167 14.43 2.64 -7.32
C GLY A 167 13.07 1.98 -7.05
N VAL A 168 12.51 2.14 -5.85
CA VAL A 168 11.22 1.50 -5.45
C VAL A 168 10.01 2.35 -5.82
N LEU A 169 9.91 2.74 -7.09
CA LEU A 169 8.98 3.77 -7.57
C LEU A 169 7.49 3.44 -7.35
N GLU A 170 7.08 2.19 -7.55
CA GLU A 170 5.68 1.79 -7.31
C GLU A 170 5.34 1.80 -5.82
N TYR A 171 6.31 1.43 -4.97
CA TYR A 171 6.16 1.50 -3.52
C TYR A 171 6.08 2.94 -3.03
N LEU A 172 6.94 3.84 -3.56
CA LEU A 172 6.87 5.29 -3.34
C LEU A 172 5.48 5.83 -3.67
N ARG A 173 4.91 5.44 -4.81
CA ARG A 173 3.58 5.88 -5.23
C ARG A 173 2.51 5.48 -4.22
N ARG A 174 2.59 4.26 -3.68
CA ARG A 174 1.67 3.77 -2.65
C ARG A 174 1.84 4.52 -1.33
N VAL A 175 3.07 4.71 -0.87
CA VAL A 175 3.37 5.47 0.35
C VAL A 175 2.88 6.91 0.23
N LYS A 176 3.15 7.58 -0.90
CA LYS A 176 2.60 8.91 -1.18
C LYS A 176 1.07 8.93 -1.11
N GLY A 177 0.41 7.91 -1.69
CA GLY A 177 -1.05 7.78 -1.62
C GLY A 177 -1.57 7.66 -0.18
N SER A 178 -0.92 6.86 0.65
CA SER A 178 -1.27 6.69 2.07
C SER A 178 -1.06 7.97 2.86
N LEU A 179 0.06 8.68 2.61
CA LEU A 179 0.31 10.01 3.19
C LEU A 179 -0.77 11.01 2.80
N ASN A 180 -1.17 11.04 1.53
CA ASN A 180 -2.22 11.94 1.07
C ASN A 180 -3.53 11.69 1.82
N LEU A 181 -3.95 10.43 1.97
CA LEU A 181 -5.15 10.06 2.73
C LEU A 181 -5.05 10.46 4.20
N MET A 182 -3.87 10.31 4.80
CA MET A 182 -3.64 10.70 6.20
C MET A 182 -3.74 12.22 6.37
N PHE A 183 -3.08 13.00 5.51
CA PHE A 183 -3.17 14.46 5.60
C PHE A 183 -4.56 14.98 5.25
N ASP A 184 -5.29 14.37 4.31
CA ASP A 184 -6.70 14.69 4.02
C ASP A 184 -7.59 14.49 5.25
N TYR A 185 -7.35 13.43 6.02
CA TYR A 185 -8.05 13.20 7.28
C TYR A 185 -7.83 14.35 8.26
N PHE A 186 -6.59 14.85 8.41
CA PHE A 186 -6.27 15.95 9.30
C PHE A 186 -6.69 17.33 8.79
N VAL A 187 -6.93 17.47 7.49
CA VAL A 187 -7.64 18.65 6.94
C VAL A 187 -9.11 18.57 7.30
N ALA A 188 -9.73 17.40 7.16
CA ALA A 188 -11.15 17.20 7.42
C ALA A 188 -11.52 17.36 8.91
N ASP A 189 -10.61 17.02 9.84
CA ASP A 189 -10.82 17.24 11.29
C ASP A 189 -10.41 18.63 11.77
N GLY A 190 -9.91 19.49 10.86
CA GLY A 190 -9.51 20.85 11.18
C GLY A 190 -8.14 21.01 11.84
N THR A 191 -7.38 19.92 12.02
CA THR A 191 -6.04 19.95 12.62
C THR A 191 -5.05 20.72 11.75
N ILE A 192 -5.13 20.58 10.42
CA ILE A 192 -4.32 21.32 9.44
C ILE A 192 -5.21 22.03 8.43
N LYS A 193 -4.72 23.12 7.84
CA LYS A 193 -5.49 23.91 6.87
C LYS A 193 -5.39 23.36 5.44
N ILE A 194 -4.25 22.81 5.07
CA ILE A 194 -3.94 22.40 3.70
C ILE A 194 -3.15 21.08 3.76
N ASN A 195 -3.50 20.14 2.90
CA ASN A 195 -2.75 18.91 2.73
C ASN A 195 -1.46 19.18 1.95
N PRO A 196 -0.26 19.06 2.56
CA PRO A 196 1.01 19.35 1.88
C PRO A 196 1.37 18.28 0.82
N VAL A 197 0.71 17.13 0.78
CA VAL A 197 0.94 16.07 -0.21
C VAL A 197 0.12 16.30 -1.48
N SER A 198 -1.05 16.94 -1.38
CA SER A 198 -1.99 17.11 -2.50
C SER A 198 -1.41 17.91 -3.66
N VAL A 199 -0.53 18.87 -3.36
CA VAL A 199 0.14 19.71 -4.37
C VAL A 199 1.33 19.04 -5.05
N ILE A 200 1.74 17.85 -4.60
CA ILE A 200 2.85 17.10 -5.22
C ILE A 200 2.38 16.46 -6.51
N GLY A 201 2.65 17.12 -7.64
CA GLY A 201 2.25 16.63 -8.97
C GLY A 201 2.88 15.27 -9.34
N LYS A 202 2.29 14.63 -10.35
CA LYS A 202 2.76 13.32 -10.85
C LYS A 202 4.16 13.39 -11.47
N GLN A 203 4.59 14.57 -11.92
CA GLN A 203 5.88 14.81 -12.58
C GLN A 203 7.05 14.98 -11.61
N VAL A 204 6.79 15.11 -10.29
CA VAL A 204 7.83 15.34 -9.27
C VAL A 204 8.75 14.15 -9.11
N PHE A 205 8.23 12.95 -9.34
CA PHE A 205 8.97 11.69 -9.25
C PHE A 205 8.99 10.96 -10.58
N GLN A 206 10.01 10.12 -10.77
CA GLN A 206 10.07 9.21 -11.91
C GLN A 206 8.85 8.29 -11.93
N ARG A 207 8.36 7.99 -13.12
CA ARG A 207 7.28 7.02 -13.27
C ARG A 207 7.86 5.61 -13.24
N PRO A 208 7.24 4.67 -12.51
CA PRO A 208 7.60 3.26 -12.65
C PRO A 208 7.43 2.86 -14.10
N LYS A 209 8.36 2.08 -14.62
CA LYS A 209 8.18 1.47 -15.96
C LYS A 209 6.94 0.58 -15.89
N GLU A 210 6.00 0.78 -16.78
CA GLU A 210 4.86 -0.11 -16.93
C GLU A 210 5.39 -1.49 -17.31
N ARG A 211 5.25 -2.44 -16.40
CA ARG A 211 5.48 -3.85 -16.70
C ARG A 211 4.10 -4.46 -16.91
N HIS A 212 3.76 -4.72 -18.17
CA HIS A 212 2.65 -5.62 -18.42
C HIS A 212 2.99 -6.99 -17.84
N PHE A 213 2.03 -7.60 -17.15
CA PHE A 213 2.22 -8.98 -16.70
C PHE A 213 2.43 -9.84 -17.93
N GLU A 214 3.53 -10.58 -17.95
CA GLU A 214 3.82 -11.54 -18.98
C GLU A 214 2.66 -12.51 -19.08
N SER A 215 2.07 -12.61 -20.25
CA SER A 215 0.95 -13.46 -20.57
C SER A 215 1.23 -14.16 -21.88
N LEU A 216 0.96 -15.45 -21.91
CA LEU A 216 1.01 -16.21 -23.17
C LEU A 216 0.03 -15.60 -24.19
N ARG A 217 0.42 -15.62 -25.43
CA ARG A 217 -0.43 -15.26 -26.56
C ARG A 217 -1.51 -16.34 -26.75
N HIS A 218 -2.61 -16.01 -27.38
CA HIS A 218 -3.70 -16.95 -27.62
C HIS A 218 -3.30 -18.17 -28.45
N ASP A 219 -2.35 -18.03 -29.37
CA ASP A 219 -1.79 -19.11 -30.21
C ASP A 219 -0.81 -20.01 -29.43
N GLU A 220 -0.39 -19.64 -28.22
CA GLU A 220 0.44 -20.43 -27.34
C GLU A 220 -0.37 -21.34 -26.38
N LEU A 221 -1.69 -21.39 -26.50
CA LEU A 221 -2.52 -22.32 -25.74
C LEU A 221 -2.05 -23.78 -25.86
N PRO A 222 -1.70 -24.30 -27.06
CA PRO A 222 -1.16 -25.66 -27.18
C PRO A 222 0.12 -25.89 -26.37
N LEU A 223 1.05 -24.91 -26.34
CA LEU A 223 2.26 -24.97 -25.54
C LEU A 223 1.96 -25.05 -24.04
N LEU A 224 1.00 -24.24 -23.56
CA LEU A 224 0.56 -24.30 -22.17
C LEU A 224 0.06 -25.70 -21.80
N ILE A 225 -0.83 -26.27 -22.62
CA ILE A 225 -1.43 -27.58 -22.35
C ILE A 225 -0.38 -28.70 -22.46
N GLU A 226 0.50 -28.67 -23.46
CA GLU A 226 1.62 -29.60 -23.57
C GLU A 226 2.46 -29.59 -22.30
N LYS A 227 2.94 -28.41 -21.86
CA LYS A 227 3.74 -28.28 -20.64
C LYS A 227 2.97 -28.71 -19.39
N LEU A 228 1.67 -28.47 -19.34
CA LEU A 228 0.85 -28.87 -18.21
C LEU A 228 0.74 -30.39 -18.10
N GLU A 229 0.70 -31.12 -19.21
CA GLU A 229 0.63 -32.59 -19.22
C GLU A 229 2.00 -33.28 -19.15
N THR A 230 3.08 -32.61 -19.59
CA THR A 230 4.42 -33.24 -19.69
C THR A 230 5.40 -32.86 -18.61
N ALA A 231 5.23 -31.72 -17.93
CA ALA A 231 6.22 -31.25 -16.96
C ALA A 231 6.15 -32.05 -15.65
N ASP A 232 7.33 -32.50 -15.20
CA ASP A 232 7.49 -33.23 -13.96
C ASP A 232 7.30 -32.37 -12.71
N GLY A 233 6.82 -33.01 -11.62
CA GLY A 233 6.73 -32.39 -10.31
C GLY A 233 5.66 -31.29 -10.18
N ILE A 234 4.68 -31.22 -11.10
CA ILE A 234 3.54 -30.32 -10.94
C ILE A 234 2.65 -30.80 -9.79
N GLY A 235 2.38 -32.11 -9.73
CA GLY A 235 1.42 -32.75 -8.81
C GLY A 235 -0.01 -32.61 -9.33
N GLU A 236 -0.79 -33.69 -9.23
CA GLU A 236 -2.11 -33.79 -9.89
C GLU A 236 -3.11 -32.75 -9.41
N ARG A 237 -3.19 -32.50 -8.08
CA ARG A 237 -4.06 -31.45 -7.55
C ARG A 237 -3.73 -30.05 -8.11
N ALA A 238 -2.44 -29.75 -8.26
CA ALA A 238 -2.01 -28.45 -8.79
C ALA A 238 -2.28 -28.36 -10.30
N ARG A 239 -2.14 -29.47 -11.05
CA ARG A 239 -2.49 -29.56 -12.47
C ARG A 239 -3.97 -29.28 -12.68
N LEU A 240 -4.83 -29.97 -11.92
CA LEU A 240 -6.27 -29.77 -11.98
C LEU A 240 -6.69 -28.36 -11.56
N LEU A 241 -6.04 -27.77 -10.55
CA LEU A 241 -6.25 -26.36 -10.18
C LEU A 241 -5.94 -25.41 -11.34
N ILE A 242 -4.87 -25.64 -12.08
CA ILE A 242 -4.51 -24.79 -13.23
C ILE A 242 -5.55 -24.92 -14.34
N TYR A 243 -6.04 -26.13 -14.63
CA TYR A 243 -7.15 -26.35 -15.57
C TYR A 243 -8.42 -25.67 -15.10
N TRP A 244 -8.79 -25.82 -13.83
CA TRP A 244 -9.96 -25.18 -13.25
C TRP A 244 -9.91 -23.66 -13.42
N GLN A 245 -8.76 -23.06 -13.08
CA GLN A 245 -8.57 -21.62 -13.20
C GLN A 245 -8.60 -21.15 -14.66
N LEU A 246 -7.98 -21.88 -15.57
CA LEU A 246 -7.95 -21.56 -16.99
C LEU A 246 -9.36 -21.61 -17.60
N LEU A 247 -10.07 -22.70 -17.36
CA LEU A 247 -11.41 -22.97 -17.91
C LEU A 247 -12.51 -22.08 -17.31
N SER A 248 -12.41 -21.76 -16.02
CA SER A 248 -13.38 -20.88 -15.35
C SER A 248 -13.06 -19.39 -15.53
N MET A 249 -11.86 -19.06 -15.99
CA MET A 249 -11.35 -17.70 -16.11
C MET A 249 -11.37 -16.91 -14.80
N THR A 250 -11.36 -17.58 -13.64
CA THR A 250 -11.42 -16.95 -12.31
C THR A 250 -10.03 -16.50 -11.82
N ARG A 251 -10.01 -15.64 -10.79
CA ARG A 251 -8.75 -15.19 -10.19
C ARG A 251 -8.08 -16.32 -9.40
N PRO A 252 -6.74 -16.31 -9.23
CA PRO A 252 -6.02 -17.38 -8.52
C PRO A 252 -6.57 -17.71 -7.13
N ALA A 253 -6.97 -16.69 -6.36
CA ALA A 253 -7.53 -16.88 -5.03
C ALA A 253 -8.95 -17.48 -5.08
N GLU A 254 -9.74 -17.12 -6.08
CA GLU A 254 -11.06 -17.67 -6.31
C GLU A 254 -10.99 -19.15 -6.67
N ALA A 255 -10.13 -19.50 -7.65
CA ALA A 255 -9.94 -20.88 -8.09
C ALA A 255 -9.35 -21.77 -7.00
N ALA A 256 -8.28 -21.36 -6.33
CA ALA A 256 -7.65 -22.15 -5.28
C ALA A 256 -8.58 -22.39 -4.08
N GLY A 257 -9.39 -21.38 -3.73
CA GLY A 257 -10.33 -21.47 -2.61
C GLY A 257 -11.71 -22.00 -2.97
N THR A 258 -11.93 -22.65 -4.13
CA THR A 258 -13.22 -23.22 -4.51
C THR A 258 -13.74 -24.16 -3.44
N MET A 259 -14.92 -23.86 -2.89
CA MET A 259 -15.59 -24.71 -1.89
C MET A 259 -16.63 -25.61 -2.59
N LEU A 260 -16.72 -26.87 -2.15
CA LEU A 260 -17.67 -27.82 -2.73
C LEU A 260 -19.14 -27.34 -2.60
N LYS A 261 -19.49 -26.67 -1.51
CA LYS A 261 -20.81 -26.10 -1.27
C LYS A 261 -21.22 -24.98 -2.25
N GLU A 262 -20.25 -24.40 -2.97
CA GLU A 262 -20.48 -23.32 -3.94
C GLU A 262 -20.84 -23.87 -5.34
N ILE A 263 -20.69 -25.18 -5.55
CA ILE A 263 -20.89 -25.84 -6.85
C ILE A 263 -22.25 -26.53 -6.87
N ASP A 264 -23.12 -26.08 -7.74
CA ASP A 264 -24.42 -26.72 -8.01
C ASP A 264 -24.38 -27.40 -9.40
N LEU A 265 -24.09 -28.71 -9.40
CA LEU A 265 -24.05 -29.48 -10.65
C LEU A 265 -25.40 -29.62 -11.32
N LYS A 266 -26.55 -29.55 -10.57
CA LYS A 266 -27.88 -29.64 -11.13
C LYS A 266 -28.22 -28.39 -11.93
N LYS A 267 -27.90 -27.21 -11.40
CA LYS A 267 -28.04 -25.94 -12.11
C LYS A 267 -26.89 -25.70 -13.11
N GLY A 268 -25.79 -26.45 -13.03
CA GLY A 268 -24.63 -26.25 -13.86
C GLY A 268 -23.93 -24.93 -13.60
N VAL A 269 -23.76 -24.55 -12.32
CA VAL A 269 -23.13 -23.27 -11.92
C VAL A 269 -22.20 -23.44 -10.72
N TRP A 270 -21.20 -22.58 -10.65
CA TRP A 270 -20.39 -22.32 -9.47
C TRP A 270 -20.68 -20.89 -8.99
N GLU A 271 -21.28 -20.77 -7.81
CA GLU A 271 -21.68 -19.49 -7.22
C GLU A 271 -20.62 -19.04 -6.21
N ILE A 272 -19.84 -18.02 -6.55
CA ILE A 272 -18.80 -17.47 -5.67
C ILE A 272 -19.40 -16.29 -4.88
N PRO A 273 -19.52 -16.41 -3.55
CA PRO A 273 -20.16 -15.39 -2.73
C PRO A 273 -19.29 -14.13 -2.60
N LEU A 274 -19.93 -13.00 -2.21
CA LEU A 274 -19.29 -11.68 -2.09
C LEU A 274 -18.04 -11.70 -1.22
N GLU A 275 -18.04 -12.46 -0.13
CA GLU A 275 -16.94 -12.55 0.84
C GLU A 275 -15.63 -13.00 0.20
N ARG A 276 -15.73 -13.83 -0.85
CA ARG A 276 -14.59 -14.34 -1.61
C ARG A 276 -14.23 -13.51 -2.84
N MET A 277 -15.11 -12.59 -3.23
CA MET A 277 -14.94 -11.77 -4.43
C MET A 277 -14.39 -10.38 -4.10
N LYS A 278 -13.80 -9.72 -5.11
CA LYS A 278 -13.26 -8.37 -4.92
C LYS A 278 -14.36 -7.29 -4.86
N THR A 279 -15.40 -7.40 -5.67
CA THR A 279 -16.40 -6.33 -5.84
C THR A 279 -17.84 -6.77 -5.74
N GLN A 280 -18.18 -7.93 -6.31
CA GLN A 280 -19.56 -8.44 -6.40
C GLN A 280 -19.53 -9.96 -6.42
N PRO A 281 -20.63 -10.67 -6.05
CA PRO A 281 -20.76 -12.11 -6.25
C PRO A 281 -20.54 -12.46 -7.71
N HIS A 282 -20.11 -13.69 -7.99
CA HIS A 282 -19.86 -14.13 -9.35
C HIS A 282 -20.39 -15.52 -9.59
N ILE A 283 -21.19 -15.67 -10.65
CA ILE A 283 -21.69 -16.96 -11.10
C ILE A 283 -20.84 -17.40 -12.30
N VAL A 284 -20.23 -18.56 -12.20
CA VAL A 284 -19.48 -19.21 -13.29
C VAL A 284 -20.31 -20.33 -13.84
N PRO A 285 -20.77 -20.28 -15.11
CA PRO A 285 -21.44 -21.42 -15.74
C PRO A 285 -20.44 -22.59 -15.86
N LEU A 286 -20.88 -23.78 -15.51
CA LEU A 286 -20.05 -24.99 -15.60
C LEU A 286 -20.17 -25.55 -17.02
N SER A 287 -19.09 -25.46 -17.80
CA SER A 287 -18.97 -26.18 -19.06
C SER A 287 -18.70 -27.66 -18.83
N SER A 288 -18.93 -28.49 -19.83
CA SER A 288 -18.60 -29.93 -19.82
C SER A 288 -17.17 -30.21 -19.38
N ALA A 289 -16.22 -29.37 -19.83
CA ALA A 289 -14.82 -29.42 -19.45
C ALA A 289 -14.61 -29.13 -17.94
N LEU A 290 -15.30 -28.12 -17.39
CA LEU A 290 -15.24 -27.82 -15.96
C LEU A 290 -15.82 -28.97 -15.12
N VAL A 291 -16.93 -29.56 -15.55
CA VAL A 291 -17.51 -30.75 -14.88
C VAL A 291 -16.54 -31.91 -14.91
N GLN A 292 -15.84 -32.15 -16.00
CA GLN A 292 -14.83 -33.21 -16.09
C GLN A 292 -13.68 -32.94 -15.09
N ILE A 293 -13.12 -31.72 -15.05
CA ILE A 293 -12.07 -31.35 -14.09
C ILE A 293 -12.58 -31.48 -12.64
N TYR A 294 -13.82 -31.08 -12.36
CA TYR A 294 -14.44 -31.27 -11.06
C TYR A 294 -14.46 -32.76 -10.66
N ASN A 295 -14.93 -33.64 -11.56
CA ASN A 295 -15.03 -35.07 -11.30
C ASN A 295 -13.65 -35.74 -11.07
N GLU A 296 -12.62 -35.25 -11.73
CA GLU A 296 -11.23 -35.68 -11.47
C GLU A 296 -10.71 -35.15 -10.12
N ALA A 297 -10.97 -33.89 -9.81
CA ALA A 297 -10.50 -33.27 -8.57
C ALA A 297 -11.19 -33.85 -7.32
N ILE A 298 -12.48 -34.15 -7.40
CA ILE A 298 -13.24 -34.72 -6.27
C ILE A 298 -12.73 -36.11 -5.85
N LYS A 299 -12.19 -36.91 -6.79
CA LYS A 299 -11.55 -38.17 -6.49
C LYS A 299 -10.29 -38.04 -5.61
N LEU A 300 -9.66 -36.88 -5.61
CA LEU A 300 -8.48 -36.58 -4.78
C LEU A 300 -8.85 -35.89 -3.46
N ASN A 301 -10.14 -35.60 -3.26
CA ASN A 301 -10.65 -34.86 -2.10
C ASN A 301 -10.70 -35.80 -0.86
N ILE A 302 -10.35 -35.26 0.31
CA ILE A 302 -10.29 -36.02 1.58
C ILE A 302 -11.24 -35.39 2.61
N ASN A 303 -11.29 -34.06 2.69
CA ASN A 303 -11.96 -33.36 3.79
C ASN A 303 -13.36 -32.83 3.43
N GLY A 304 -13.76 -32.87 2.16
CA GLY A 304 -15.09 -32.46 1.72
C GLY A 304 -15.39 -30.97 1.83
N ILE A 305 -14.39 -30.11 1.92
CA ILE A 305 -14.59 -28.66 2.06
C ILE A 305 -14.17 -27.91 0.81
N TYR A 306 -12.92 -28.07 0.39
CA TYR A 306 -12.36 -27.38 -0.77
C TYR A 306 -12.14 -28.34 -1.91
N LEU A 307 -12.45 -27.95 -3.13
CA LEU A 307 -12.18 -28.77 -4.31
C LEU A 307 -10.68 -29.09 -4.46
N PHE A 308 -9.80 -28.13 -4.14
CA PHE A 308 -8.35 -28.27 -4.20
C PHE A 308 -7.74 -28.13 -2.80
N GLU A 309 -7.61 -29.25 -2.10
CA GLU A 309 -7.08 -29.27 -0.74
C GLU A 309 -5.57 -29.14 -0.71
N GLY A 310 -5.09 -28.30 0.21
CA GLY A 310 -3.67 -28.13 0.54
C GLY A 310 -3.18 -29.17 1.57
N SER A 311 -1.91 -29.07 1.95
CA SER A 311 -1.29 -29.92 2.98
C SER A 311 -1.74 -29.62 4.40
N GLY A 312 -2.37 -28.46 4.64
CA GLY A 312 -2.88 -28.09 5.97
C GLY A 312 -4.29 -28.63 6.20
N PHE A 313 -4.60 -29.00 7.46
CA PHE A 313 -5.93 -29.48 7.83
C PHE A 313 -7.00 -28.44 7.47
N LYS A 314 -7.98 -28.86 6.67
CA LYS A 314 -9.10 -28.01 6.20
C LYS A 314 -8.67 -26.70 5.53
N LYS A 315 -7.55 -26.70 4.81
CA LYS A 315 -7.06 -25.55 4.06
C LYS A 315 -7.01 -25.84 2.56
N PRO A 316 -7.32 -24.86 1.70
CA PRO A 316 -7.15 -25.04 0.25
C PRO A 316 -5.69 -24.98 -0.16
N LEU A 317 -5.38 -25.35 -1.40
CA LEU A 317 -4.11 -25.01 -2.03
C LEU A 317 -3.89 -23.49 -1.98
N HIS A 318 -2.62 -23.11 -1.82
CA HIS A 318 -2.28 -21.68 -1.79
C HIS A 318 -2.52 -21.04 -3.17
N GLN A 319 -3.04 -19.81 -3.19
CA GLN A 319 -3.33 -19.07 -4.43
C GLN A 319 -2.12 -18.90 -5.36
N GLU A 320 -0.90 -18.91 -4.82
CA GLU A 320 0.34 -18.82 -5.59
C GLU A 320 0.77 -20.15 -6.24
N THR A 321 0.07 -21.26 -5.94
CA THR A 321 0.42 -22.59 -6.45
C THR A 321 0.49 -22.60 -7.97
N ALA A 322 -0.52 -22.10 -8.65
CA ALA A 322 -0.54 -22.03 -10.11
C ALA A 322 0.66 -21.21 -10.65
N ARG A 323 0.94 -20.01 -10.10
CA ARG A 323 2.06 -19.18 -10.51
C ARG A 323 3.41 -19.88 -10.34
N LEU A 324 3.62 -20.52 -9.18
CA LEU A 324 4.87 -21.23 -8.90
C LEU A 324 5.08 -22.40 -9.87
N LYS A 325 4.03 -23.17 -10.18
CA LYS A 325 4.12 -24.30 -11.12
C LYS A 325 4.37 -23.83 -12.56
N LEU A 326 3.66 -22.79 -13.02
CA LEU A 326 3.86 -22.19 -14.35
C LEU A 326 5.33 -21.75 -14.54
N ARG A 327 5.91 -21.02 -13.58
CA ARG A 327 7.27 -20.50 -13.70
C ARG A 327 8.36 -21.54 -13.41
N GLN A 328 8.25 -22.28 -12.31
CA GLN A 328 9.32 -23.14 -11.83
C GLN A 328 9.37 -24.51 -12.50
N LYS A 329 8.20 -25.09 -12.79
CA LYS A 329 8.10 -26.43 -13.37
C LYS A 329 7.91 -26.42 -14.87
N MET A 330 7.00 -25.59 -15.35
CA MET A 330 6.70 -25.51 -16.78
C MET A 330 7.63 -24.55 -17.54
N LYS A 331 8.41 -23.71 -16.83
CA LYS A 331 9.31 -22.69 -17.40
C LYS A 331 8.60 -21.75 -18.39
N LEU A 332 7.34 -21.42 -18.12
CA LEU A 332 6.54 -20.51 -18.90
C LEU A 332 6.65 -19.09 -18.34
N ASP A 333 6.83 -18.11 -19.23
CA ASP A 333 6.90 -16.71 -18.89
C ASP A 333 5.49 -16.11 -18.81
N THR A 334 4.74 -16.59 -17.82
CA THR A 334 3.37 -16.16 -17.56
C THR A 334 3.07 -16.18 -16.07
N THR A 335 1.96 -15.58 -15.71
CA THR A 335 1.43 -15.57 -14.35
C THR A 335 0.11 -16.32 -14.28
N ALA A 336 -0.30 -16.74 -13.07
CA ALA A 336 -1.65 -17.28 -12.88
C ALA A 336 -2.76 -16.30 -13.31
N HIS A 337 -2.52 -14.99 -13.23
CA HIS A 337 -3.43 -13.97 -13.77
C HIS A 337 -3.40 -13.92 -15.31
N GLY A 338 -2.24 -14.21 -15.92
CA GLY A 338 -2.07 -14.28 -17.36
C GLY A 338 -2.93 -15.35 -18.05
N LEU A 339 -3.31 -16.44 -17.34
CA LEU A 339 -4.24 -17.45 -17.84
C LEU A 339 -5.60 -16.86 -18.24
N ARG A 340 -6.07 -15.87 -17.51
CA ARG A 340 -7.34 -15.17 -17.80
C ARG A 340 -7.22 -14.32 -19.06
N SER A 341 -6.10 -13.64 -19.22
CA SER A 341 -5.80 -12.85 -20.41
C SER A 341 -5.71 -13.72 -21.65
N LEU A 342 -5.02 -14.86 -21.55
CA LEU A 342 -4.91 -15.87 -22.61
C LEU A 342 -6.31 -16.37 -23.03
N ALA A 343 -7.13 -16.84 -22.06
CA ALA A 343 -8.46 -17.38 -22.36
C ALA A 343 -9.37 -16.33 -22.99
N ARG A 344 -9.41 -15.09 -22.44
CA ARG A 344 -10.18 -13.98 -23.02
C ARG A 344 -9.78 -13.67 -24.45
N THR A 345 -8.47 -13.57 -24.71
CA THR A 345 -7.95 -13.27 -26.05
C THR A 345 -8.23 -14.41 -27.00
N TYR A 346 -8.06 -15.66 -26.57
CA TYR A 346 -8.38 -16.85 -27.36
C TYR A 346 -9.86 -16.87 -27.80
N LEU A 347 -10.77 -16.67 -26.87
CA LEU A 347 -12.21 -16.61 -27.15
C LEU A 347 -12.55 -15.50 -28.14
N ARG A 348 -11.94 -14.34 -27.99
CA ARG A 348 -12.14 -13.20 -28.89
C ARG A 348 -11.59 -13.46 -30.29
N GLU A 349 -10.36 -13.96 -30.38
CA GLU A 349 -9.68 -14.14 -31.66
C GLU A 349 -10.26 -15.32 -32.47
N LYS A 350 -10.50 -16.45 -31.82
CA LYS A 350 -10.99 -17.66 -32.49
C LYS A 350 -12.50 -17.66 -32.71
N TYR A 351 -13.26 -17.29 -31.67
CA TYR A 351 -14.73 -17.43 -31.67
C TYR A 351 -15.48 -16.11 -31.79
N LYS A 352 -14.75 -14.98 -31.87
CA LYS A 352 -15.32 -13.63 -31.97
C LYS A 352 -16.33 -13.31 -30.85
N ILE A 353 -16.13 -13.88 -29.65
CA ILE A 353 -17.00 -13.65 -28.52
C ILE A 353 -17.11 -12.16 -28.22
N ARG A 354 -18.32 -11.69 -27.99
CA ARG A 354 -18.65 -10.30 -27.66
C ARG A 354 -17.86 -9.82 -26.43
N ARG A 355 -17.50 -8.54 -26.43
CA ARG A 355 -16.68 -7.95 -25.36
C ARG A 355 -17.36 -8.03 -24.00
N ASP A 356 -18.66 -7.73 -23.93
CA ASP A 356 -19.45 -7.78 -22.70
C ASP A 356 -19.48 -9.19 -22.08
N VAL A 357 -19.72 -10.23 -22.88
CA VAL A 357 -19.63 -11.63 -22.43
C VAL A 357 -18.24 -11.92 -21.88
N GLY A 358 -17.17 -11.51 -22.57
CA GLY A 358 -15.78 -11.69 -22.12
C GLY A 358 -15.46 -10.96 -20.81
N GLU A 359 -15.98 -9.75 -20.60
CA GLU A 359 -15.80 -9.01 -19.35
C GLU A 359 -16.57 -9.65 -18.19
N LEU A 360 -17.81 -10.14 -18.45
CA LEU A 360 -18.59 -10.86 -17.45
C LEU A 360 -17.94 -12.18 -17.03
N LEU A 361 -17.32 -12.93 -17.96
CA LEU A 361 -16.52 -14.12 -17.65
C LEU A 361 -15.36 -13.81 -16.71
N LEU A 362 -14.77 -12.62 -16.84
CA LEU A 362 -13.70 -12.15 -15.95
C LEU A 362 -14.22 -11.55 -14.63
N SER A 363 -15.53 -11.54 -14.38
CA SER A 363 -16.10 -10.80 -13.24
C SER A 363 -15.66 -9.33 -13.22
N HIS A 364 -15.50 -8.74 -14.41
CA HIS A 364 -15.34 -7.30 -14.54
C HIS A 364 -16.75 -6.73 -14.71
N GLY A 365 -17.08 -5.70 -13.95
CA GLY A 365 -18.33 -4.99 -14.18
C GLY A 365 -18.29 -4.32 -15.56
N ILE A 366 -19.45 -4.20 -16.21
CA ILE A 366 -19.60 -3.38 -17.41
C ILE A 366 -19.12 -1.98 -17.07
N ALA A 367 -18.18 -1.47 -17.87
CA ALA A 367 -17.44 -0.24 -17.54
C ALA A 367 -18.31 1.03 -17.56
N ASP A 368 -19.39 1.00 -18.33
CA ASP A 368 -20.32 2.11 -18.42
C ASP A 368 -21.35 2.04 -17.30
N LYS A 369 -21.37 3.08 -16.46
CA LYS A 369 -22.33 3.21 -15.36
C LYS A 369 -23.77 3.33 -15.86
N THR A 370 -23.96 3.89 -17.06
CA THR A 370 -25.24 4.08 -17.68
C THR A 370 -25.77 2.75 -18.23
N GLU A 371 -24.92 1.97 -18.90
CA GLU A 371 -25.26 0.65 -19.42
C GLU A 371 -25.61 -0.33 -18.29
N ARG A 372 -24.89 -0.26 -17.15
CA ARG A 372 -25.17 -1.03 -15.92
C ARG A 372 -26.55 -0.74 -15.30
N ALA A 373 -27.04 0.47 -15.44
CA ALA A 373 -28.34 0.84 -14.89
C ALA A 373 -29.52 0.22 -15.68
N TYR A 374 -29.28 -0.08 -16.95
CA TYR A 374 -30.30 -0.59 -17.87
C TYR A 374 -30.16 -2.08 -18.19
N ASP A 375 -28.95 -2.63 -18.23
CA ASP A 375 -28.69 -4.05 -18.50
C ASP A 375 -28.22 -4.77 -17.24
N ARG A 376 -29.16 -5.52 -16.62
CA ARG A 376 -28.88 -6.41 -15.47
C ARG A 376 -28.74 -7.86 -15.91
N SER A 377 -28.70 -8.13 -17.21
CA SER A 377 -28.59 -9.51 -17.71
C SER A 377 -27.19 -10.04 -17.38
N GLU A 378 -27.14 -11.22 -16.83
CA GLU A 378 -25.87 -11.91 -16.51
C GLU A 378 -25.30 -12.64 -17.74
N LEU A 379 -26.04 -12.61 -18.88
CA LEU A 379 -25.70 -13.33 -20.13
C LEU A 379 -25.19 -14.75 -19.83
N LEU A 380 -25.92 -15.48 -18.98
CA LEU A 380 -25.46 -16.74 -18.41
C LEU A 380 -25.28 -17.81 -19.49
N GLU A 381 -26.20 -17.87 -20.45
CA GLU A 381 -26.15 -18.86 -21.53
C GLU A 381 -25.04 -18.54 -22.54
N GLU A 382 -24.89 -17.28 -22.94
CA GLU A 382 -23.81 -16.87 -23.84
C GLU A 382 -22.42 -17.10 -23.20
N ARG A 383 -22.31 -16.90 -21.89
CA ARG A 383 -21.12 -17.22 -21.12
C ARG A 383 -20.87 -18.72 -21.05
N ARG A 384 -21.94 -19.54 -20.91
CA ARG A 384 -21.86 -20.99 -20.95
C ARG A 384 -21.39 -21.49 -22.30
N GLU A 385 -21.98 -21.00 -23.39
CA GLU A 385 -21.57 -21.34 -24.76
C GLU A 385 -20.08 -20.99 -25.00
N ALA A 386 -19.65 -19.80 -24.58
CA ALA A 386 -18.24 -19.39 -24.69
C ALA A 386 -17.29 -20.34 -23.94
N LEU A 387 -17.64 -20.75 -22.73
CA LEU A 387 -16.85 -21.70 -21.94
C LEU A 387 -16.90 -23.12 -22.51
N GLU A 388 -18.02 -23.55 -23.12
CA GLU A 388 -18.09 -24.84 -23.84
C GLU A 388 -17.15 -24.86 -25.04
N LEU A 389 -17.14 -23.80 -25.87
CA LEU A 389 -16.24 -23.70 -27.01
C LEU A 389 -14.76 -23.75 -26.57
N PHE A 390 -14.42 -22.98 -25.55
CA PHE A 390 -13.07 -22.95 -25.00
C PHE A 390 -12.69 -24.28 -24.36
N GLY A 391 -13.58 -24.85 -23.56
CA GLY A 391 -13.40 -26.12 -22.87
C GLY A 391 -13.15 -27.27 -23.83
N ARG A 392 -13.93 -27.34 -24.91
CA ARG A 392 -13.75 -28.35 -25.96
C ARG A 392 -12.34 -28.32 -26.55
N ASP A 393 -11.83 -27.11 -26.88
CA ASP A 393 -10.49 -26.99 -27.46
C ASP A 393 -9.38 -27.34 -26.45
N VAL A 394 -9.52 -26.91 -25.20
CA VAL A 394 -8.56 -27.24 -24.13
C VAL A 394 -8.50 -28.75 -23.88
N MET A 395 -9.68 -29.40 -23.82
CA MET A 395 -9.74 -30.85 -23.55
C MET A 395 -9.25 -31.68 -24.74
N ALA A 396 -9.52 -31.25 -25.97
CA ALA A 396 -8.95 -31.91 -27.15
C ALA A 396 -7.41 -31.83 -27.19
N LEU A 397 -6.82 -30.67 -26.82
CA LEU A 397 -5.38 -30.54 -26.67
C LEU A 397 -4.85 -31.41 -25.53
N ARG A 398 -5.55 -31.45 -24.39
CA ARG A 398 -5.19 -32.29 -23.24
C ARG A 398 -5.13 -33.77 -23.64
N GLU A 399 -6.14 -34.27 -24.29
CA GLU A 399 -6.21 -35.64 -24.78
C GLU A 399 -5.07 -35.95 -25.78
N LYS A 400 -4.86 -35.06 -26.75
CA LYS A 400 -3.74 -35.19 -27.72
C LYS A 400 -2.40 -35.39 -27.02
N PHE A 401 -2.08 -34.57 -26.01
CA PHE A 401 -0.78 -34.62 -25.34
C PHE A 401 -0.68 -35.79 -24.34
N ARG A 402 -1.77 -36.21 -23.71
CA ARG A 402 -1.82 -37.44 -22.89
C ARG A 402 -1.54 -38.68 -23.71
N ARG A 403 -2.19 -38.86 -24.86
CA ARG A 403 -1.93 -39.98 -25.78
C ARG A 403 -0.48 -40.03 -26.22
N LYS A 404 0.10 -38.86 -26.60
CA LYS A 404 1.50 -38.77 -27.04
C LYS A 404 2.49 -39.23 -25.96
N ASN A 405 2.15 -39.08 -24.68
CA ASN A 405 3.02 -39.41 -23.55
C ASN A 405 2.73 -40.80 -22.91
N GLY A 406 1.92 -41.60 -23.54
CA GLY A 406 1.63 -42.95 -23.05
C GLY A 406 0.81 -43.01 -21.74
N VAL A 407 0.21 -41.89 -21.33
CA VAL A 407 -0.75 -41.86 -20.23
C VAL A 407 -2.12 -42.23 -20.81
N GLY A 408 -2.29 -43.51 -21.08
CA GLY A 408 -3.54 -44.10 -21.55
C GLY A 408 -4.57 -44.18 -20.45
N GLU A 409 -5.83 -44.33 -20.86
CA GLU A 409 -7.04 -44.48 -20.06
C GLU A 409 -6.86 -45.45 -18.87
N PHE A 410 -7.17 -44.95 -17.66
CA PHE A 410 -7.57 -45.78 -16.52
C PHE A 410 -9.04 -45.58 -16.24
#